data_424c2cd33fde6339e8b2a68efd05ade2
#
_entry.id   424c2cd33fde6339e8b2a68efd05ade2
#
_cell.length_a   1.000
_cell.length_b   1.000
_cell.length_c   1.000
_cell.angle_alpha   90.00
_cell.angle_beta   90.00
_cell.angle_gamma   90.00
#
_symmetry.space_group_name_H-M   'P 1'
#
loop_
_entity.id
_entity.type
_entity.pdbx_description
1 polymer ?
#
loop_
_entity_poly.entity_id
_entity_poly.type
_entity_poly.pdbx_seq_one_letter_code
_entity_poly.pdbx_strand_id
1 'polypeptide(L)'
;KMINTLSLESIAKMQDTKRSKHNQFIAILEALANFPDDRTGEKFGAVNTWGPDRVLSIDGMTGLNKASLAMVVGGKPVKSQSDWGIAQDQVEKVIRKLCEDCKCHFILLGHVERETDQILGGVKITVSTLGKALAPKIPAMFSDVILTVRQGTKWTWDTSNSQADLKTRNLPIAADNPPDFGTVLKKWLRRATAA
;
A
#
# COMPACT_ATOMS: atom_id res chain seq x y z
N LYS A 1 -12.54 16.93 6.42
CA LYS A 1 -12.23 15.53 6.04
C LYS A 1 -10.79 15.25 6.45
N MET A 2 -10.59 14.39 7.42
CA MET A 2 -9.24 13.99 7.83
C MET A 2 -8.76 12.85 6.94
N ILE A 3 -7.56 13.00 6.36
CA ILE A 3 -6.80 11.91 5.77
C ILE A 3 -6.02 11.28 6.91
N ASN A 4 -6.34 10.06 7.27
CA ASN A 4 -5.61 9.33 8.29
C ASN A 4 -4.47 8.59 7.61
N THR A 5 -3.24 9.01 7.86
CA THR A 5 -2.03 8.40 7.34
C THR A 5 -1.37 7.58 8.43
N LEU A 6 -1.13 6.30 8.16
CA LEU A 6 -0.35 5.44 9.03
C LEU A 6 1.09 5.37 8.50
N SER A 7 2.03 6.01 9.20
CA SER A 7 3.44 5.87 8.88
C SER A 7 4.08 4.78 9.74
N LEU A 8 5.03 4.04 9.18
CA LEU A 8 5.79 3.05 9.96
C LEU A 8 6.66 3.70 11.03
N GLU A 9 7.05 4.95 10.80
CA GLU A 9 7.80 5.74 11.77
C GLU A 9 6.94 6.10 12.98
N SER A 10 5.67 6.45 12.75
CA SER A 10 4.69 6.67 13.82
C SER A 10 4.44 5.39 14.62
N ILE A 11 4.30 4.24 13.95
CA ILE A 11 4.16 2.94 14.62
C ILE A 11 5.41 2.61 15.44
N ALA A 12 6.61 2.87 14.90
CA ALA A 12 7.85 2.63 15.63
C ALA A 12 7.97 3.50 16.88
N LYS A 13 7.51 4.75 16.83
CA LYS A 13 7.47 5.67 17.98
C LYS A 13 6.44 5.25 19.03
N MET A 14 5.27 4.74 18.62
CA MET A 14 4.26 4.23 19.55
C MET A 14 4.72 3.00 20.34
N GLN A 15 5.70 2.29 19.82
CA GLN A 15 6.17 1.04 20.42
C GLN A 15 7.31 1.23 21.40
N ASP A 16 7.46 2.43 21.95
CA ASP A 16 8.47 2.78 22.92
C ASP A 16 9.19 1.58 23.55
N THR A 17 10.45 1.39 23.14
CA THR A 17 11.55 0.71 23.85
C THR A 17 11.42 -0.75 24.29
N LYS A 18 10.24 -1.35 24.37
CA LYS A 18 10.04 -2.71 24.94
C LYS A 18 9.73 -3.82 23.93
N ARG A 19 9.34 -3.50 22.71
CA ARG A 19 9.06 -4.52 21.66
C ARG A 19 10.21 -4.59 20.67
N SER A 20 10.72 -5.80 20.46
CA SER A 20 11.78 -6.05 19.48
C SER A 20 11.31 -5.66 18.07
N LYS A 21 12.26 -5.36 17.18
CA LYS A 21 11.99 -5.08 15.74
C LYS A 21 11.14 -6.17 15.06
N HIS A 22 11.12 -7.38 15.62
CA HIS A 22 10.34 -8.51 15.12
C HIS A 22 8.83 -8.36 15.31
N ASN A 23 8.37 -7.45 16.17
CA ASN A 23 6.95 -7.25 16.48
C ASN A 23 6.31 -6.08 15.71
N GLN A 24 7.05 -5.41 14.81
CA GLN A 24 6.51 -4.27 14.05
C GLN A 24 5.29 -4.65 13.21
N PHE A 25 5.29 -5.84 12.60
CA PHE A 25 4.15 -6.28 11.80
C PHE A 25 2.90 -6.52 12.65
N ILE A 26 3.07 -7.10 13.83
CA ILE A 26 1.97 -7.29 14.79
C ILE A 26 1.40 -5.93 15.20
N ALA A 27 2.26 -4.94 15.46
CA ALA A 27 1.80 -3.61 15.83
C ALA A 27 1.06 -2.88 14.69
N ILE A 28 1.42 -3.13 13.43
CA ILE A 28 0.64 -2.66 12.29
C ILE A 28 -0.76 -3.26 12.33
N LEU A 29 -0.88 -4.57 12.57
CA LEU A 29 -2.19 -5.25 12.66
C LEU A 29 -3.01 -4.75 13.85
N GLU A 30 -2.39 -4.54 15.00
CA GLU A 30 -3.04 -3.94 16.18
C GLU A 30 -3.54 -2.53 15.89
N ALA A 31 -2.72 -1.71 15.20
CA ALA A 31 -3.12 -0.36 14.80
C ALA A 31 -4.29 -0.38 13.80
N LEU A 32 -4.32 -1.31 12.85
CA LEU A 32 -5.45 -1.48 11.92
C LEU A 32 -6.72 -1.97 12.63
N ALA A 33 -6.57 -2.76 13.69
CA ALA A 33 -7.69 -3.23 14.51
C ALA A 33 -8.27 -2.16 15.44
N ASN A 34 -7.49 -1.16 15.81
CA ASN A 34 -7.94 -0.02 16.61
C ASN A 34 -7.05 1.19 16.36
N PHE A 35 -7.32 1.91 15.26
CA PHE A 35 -6.45 2.92 14.68
C PHE A 35 -6.25 4.12 15.64
N PRO A 36 -5.02 4.36 16.11
CA PRO A 36 -4.75 5.48 16.99
C PRO A 36 -4.30 6.72 16.20
N ASP A 37 -4.63 7.91 16.68
CA ASP A 37 -3.91 9.13 16.33
C ASP A 37 -2.67 9.25 17.23
N ASP A 38 -1.48 9.25 16.65
CA ASP A 38 -0.21 9.30 17.38
C ASP A 38 0.06 10.66 18.04
N ARG A 39 -0.66 11.70 17.66
CA ARG A 39 -0.53 13.06 18.19
C ARG A 39 -1.45 13.29 19.38
N THR A 40 -2.67 12.77 19.33
CA THR A 40 -3.69 13.01 20.34
C THR A 40 -3.97 11.80 21.21
N GLY A 41 -3.58 10.59 20.76
CA GLY A 41 -3.93 9.32 21.40
C GLY A 41 -5.39 8.91 21.18
N GLU A 42 -6.17 9.69 20.41
CA GLU A 42 -7.55 9.34 20.08
C GLU A 42 -7.59 8.06 19.27
N LYS A 43 -8.59 7.22 19.52
CA LYS A 43 -8.79 5.94 18.82
C LYS A 43 -10.00 6.02 17.90
N PHE A 44 -9.79 5.67 16.64
CA PHE A 44 -10.82 5.71 15.59
C PHE A 44 -11.45 4.34 15.29
N GLY A 45 -11.18 3.35 16.14
CA GLY A 45 -11.70 1.98 15.98
C GLY A 45 -11.01 1.19 14.87
N ALA A 46 -11.57 0.04 14.54
CA ALA A 46 -11.05 -0.84 13.50
C ALA A 46 -11.31 -0.26 12.10
N VAL A 47 -10.29 -0.31 11.22
CA VAL A 47 -10.39 0.30 9.88
C VAL A 47 -11.47 -0.33 8.99
N ASN A 48 -11.81 -1.60 9.21
CA ASN A 48 -12.89 -2.29 8.49
C ASN A 48 -14.29 -1.79 8.87
N THR A 49 -14.42 -1.03 9.96
CA THR A 49 -15.68 -0.38 10.37
C THR A 49 -15.83 1.04 9.80
N TRP A 50 -14.77 1.55 9.16
CA TRP A 50 -14.80 2.90 8.61
C TRP A 50 -15.68 2.99 7.37
N GLY A 51 -16.45 4.09 7.27
CA GLY A 51 -17.30 4.38 6.13
C GLY A 51 -16.57 5.02 4.95
N PRO A 52 -17.29 5.28 3.84
CA PRO A 52 -16.73 5.89 2.62
C PRO A 52 -16.33 7.37 2.78
N ASP A 53 -16.60 7.97 3.92
CA ASP A 53 -16.16 9.31 4.31
C ASP A 53 -14.70 9.36 4.76
N ARG A 54 -14.06 8.20 4.92
CA ARG A 54 -12.68 8.06 5.40
C ARG A 54 -11.77 7.49 4.32
N VAL A 55 -10.48 7.77 4.47
CA VAL A 55 -9.40 7.25 3.63
C VAL A 55 -8.35 6.63 4.53
N LEU A 56 -8.01 5.36 4.29
CA LEU A 56 -6.84 4.70 4.85
C LEU A 56 -5.70 4.83 3.84
N SER A 57 -4.57 5.39 4.24
CA SER A 57 -3.34 5.40 3.43
C SER A 57 -2.25 4.62 4.15
N ILE A 58 -1.62 3.69 3.44
CA ILE A 58 -0.41 3.00 3.90
C ILE A 58 0.78 3.48 3.07
N ASP A 59 1.69 4.20 3.71
CA ASP A 59 2.94 4.67 3.13
C ASP A 59 4.12 4.04 3.91
N GLY A 60 4.70 3.00 3.42
CA GLY A 60 4.66 2.44 2.07
C GLY A 60 4.85 0.93 2.13
N MET A 61 4.61 0.29 1.02
CA MET A 61 4.67 -1.16 0.88
C MET A 61 6.02 -1.77 1.28
N THR A 62 7.13 -1.08 0.99
CA THR A 62 8.48 -1.55 1.35
C THR A 62 8.65 -1.75 2.86
N GLY A 63 8.08 -0.86 3.65
CA GLY A 63 8.12 -0.97 5.10
C GLY A 63 7.27 -2.13 5.62
N LEU A 64 6.06 -2.31 5.05
CA LEU A 64 5.19 -3.44 5.39
C LEU A 64 5.88 -4.78 5.08
N ASN A 65 6.54 -4.88 3.92
CA ASN A 65 7.32 -6.04 3.52
C ASN A 65 8.47 -6.34 4.51
N LYS A 66 9.23 -5.31 4.90
CA LYS A 66 10.34 -5.46 5.87
C LYS A 66 9.84 -5.89 7.24
N ALA A 67 8.73 -5.33 7.70
CA ALA A 67 8.12 -5.69 8.98
C ALA A 67 7.67 -7.15 9.01
N SER A 68 7.00 -7.61 7.95
CA SER A 68 6.56 -9.00 7.80
C SER A 68 7.76 -9.97 7.79
N LEU A 69 8.79 -9.68 6.98
CA LEU A 69 9.98 -10.52 6.93
C LEU A 69 10.72 -10.56 8.28
N ALA A 70 10.85 -9.42 8.95
CA ALA A 70 11.49 -9.36 10.26
C ALA A 70 10.74 -10.20 11.30
N MET A 71 9.41 -10.20 11.25
CA MET A 71 8.60 -11.04 12.15
C MET A 71 8.82 -12.54 11.88
N VAL A 72 8.85 -12.96 10.62
CA VAL A 72 9.00 -14.37 10.24
C VAL A 72 10.42 -14.88 10.55
N VAL A 73 11.44 -14.08 10.25
CA VAL A 73 12.85 -14.44 10.51
C VAL A 73 13.14 -14.45 12.00
N GLY A 74 12.58 -13.50 12.76
CA GLY A 74 12.85 -13.38 14.19
C GLY A 74 14.33 -13.23 14.49
N GLY A 75 14.83 -14.04 15.42
CA GLY A 75 16.24 -14.09 15.81
C GLY A 75 17.12 -15.04 14.98
N LYS A 76 16.62 -15.63 13.89
CA LYS A 76 17.42 -16.56 13.06
C LYS A 76 18.61 -15.84 12.45
N PRO A 77 19.81 -16.44 12.47
CA PRO A 77 21.03 -15.82 11.90
C PRO A 77 21.01 -15.79 10.36
N VAL A 78 20.31 -16.73 9.73
CA VAL A 78 20.20 -16.85 8.27
C VAL A 78 18.74 -16.96 7.86
N LYS A 79 18.36 -16.21 6.82
CA LYS A 79 17.04 -16.27 6.20
C LYS A 79 16.96 -17.46 5.25
N SER A 80 15.88 -18.21 5.32
CA SER A 80 15.57 -19.28 4.37
C SER A 80 14.62 -18.81 3.28
N GLN A 81 14.56 -19.54 2.16
CA GLN A 81 13.60 -19.26 1.10
C GLN A 81 12.15 -19.38 1.56
N SER A 82 11.87 -20.32 2.48
CA SER A 82 10.53 -20.44 3.08
C SER A 82 10.13 -19.23 3.91
N ASP A 83 11.07 -18.57 4.59
CA ASP A 83 10.78 -17.34 5.36
C ASP A 83 10.27 -16.23 4.43
N TRP A 84 10.84 -16.11 3.24
CA TRP A 84 10.38 -15.15 2.23
C TRP A 84 8.97 -15.48 1.74
N GLY A 85 8.67 -16.75 1.47
CA GLY A 85 7.34 -17.19 1.06
C GLY A 85 6.28 -16.87 2.10
N ILE A 86 6.54 -17.22 3.36
CA ILE A 86 5.62 -16.95 4.48
C ILE A 86 5.39 -15.43 4.64
N ALA A 87 6.46 -14.63 4.59
CA ALA A 87 6.36 -13.19 4.71
C ALA A 87 5.56 -12.54 3.56
N GLN A 88 5.73 -13.03 2.33
CA GLN A 88 4.94 -12.59 1.17
C GLN A 88 3.45 -12.90 1.36
N ASP A 89 3.13 -14.13 1.77
CA ASP A 89 1.75 -14.55 2.01
C ASP A 89 1.05 -13.70 3.08
N GLN A 90 1.77 -13.32 4.13
CA GLN A 90 1.22 -12.45 5.18
C GLN A 90 0.91 -11.05 4.64
N VAL A 91 1.82 -10.45 3.86
CA VAL A 91 1.60 -9.15 3.24
C VAL A 91 0.42 -9.22 2.25
N GLU A 92 0.39 -10.26 1.40
CA GLU A 92 -0.73 -10.47 0.48
C GLU A 92 -2.06 -10.56 1.21
N LYS A 93 -2.15 -11.34 2.27
CA LYS A 93 -3.38 -11.51 3.08
C LYS A 93 -3.84 -10.20 3.71
N VAL A 94 -2.92 -9.40 4.24
CA VAL A 94 -3.27 -8.10 4.83
C VAL A 94 -3.82 -7.15 3.78
N ILE A 95 -3.14 -6.99 2.63
CA ILE A 95 -3.59 -6.10 1.55
C ILE A 95 -4.94 -6.57 1.00
N ARG A 96 -5.09 -7.88 0.72
CA ARG A 96 -6.34 -8.46 0.25
C ARG A 96 -7.49 -8.20 1.22
N LYS A 97 -7.27 -8.45 2.51
CA LYS A 97 -8.28 -8.21 3.55
C LYS A 97 -8.67 -6.73 3.64
N LEU A 98 -7.72 -5.80 3.51
CA LEU A 98 -8.02 -4.37 3.46
C LEU A 98 -8.84 -4.00 2.22
N CYS A 99 -8.54 -4.58 1.06
CA CYS A 99 -9.30 -4.35 -0.16
C CYS A 99 -10.73 -4.93 -0.14
N GLU A 100 -10.92 -6.07 0.54
CA GLU A 100 -12.20 -6.80 0.57
C GLU A 100 -13.12 -6.35 1.71
N ASP A 101 -12.58 -6.13 2.91
CA ASP A 101 -13.37 -5.88 4.13
C ASP A 101 -13.61 -4.39 4.38
N CYS A 102 -12.72 -3.49 3.93
CA CYS A 102 -12.85 -2.07 4.22
C CYS A 102 -13.87 -1.39 3.31
N LYS A 103 -14.81 -0.66 3.92
CA LYS A 103 -15.74 0.22 3.19
C LYS A 103 -15.17 1.61 2.95
N CYS A 104 -14.09 1.98 3.63
CA CYS A 104 -13.34 3.20 3.40
C CYS A 104 -12.51 3.12 2.12
N HIS A 105 -12.04 4.26 1.62
CA HIS A 105 -11.09 4.30 0.52
C HIS A 105 -9.72 3.87 1.01
N PHE A 106 -9.09 2.92 0.30
CA PHE A 106 -7.77 2.41 0.65
C PHE A 106 -6.74 2.85 -0.40
N ILE A 107 -5.66 3.47 0.04
CA ILE A 107 -4.54 3.92 -0.77
C ILE A 107 -3.28 3.20 -0.29
N LEU A 108 -2.62 2.49 -1.18
CA LEU A 108 -1.32 1.86 -0.92
C LEU A 108 -0.25 2.56 -1.76
N LEU A 109 0.78 3.11 -1.12
CA LEU A 109 1.92 3.68 -1.79
C LEU A 109 3.04 2.64 -1.90
N GLY A 110 3.63 2.52 -3.08
CA GLY A 110 4.72 1.59 -3.34
C GLY A 110 5.80 2.21 -4.20
N HIS A 111 7.05 1.91 -3.88
CA HIS A 111 8.16 2.19 -4.80
C HIS A 111 8.06 1.27 -6.02
N VAL A 112 8.61 1.68 -7.13
CA VAL A 112 8.69 0.87 -8.34
C VAL A 112 10.10 0.34 -8.56
N GLU A 113 10.16 -0.85 -9.17
CA GLU A 113 11.38 -1.46 -9.69
C GLU A 113 11.26 -1.57 -11.21
N ARG A 114 12.40 -1.47 -11.89
CA ARG A 114 12.50 -1.67 -13.33
C ARG A 114 13.25 -2.97 -13.58
N GLU A 115 12.59 -3.90 -14.25
CA GLU A 115 13.17 -5.17 -14.64
C GLU A 115 13.31 -5.21 -16.16
N THR A 116 14.45 -5.69 -16.66
CA THR A 116 14.62 -5.97 -18.08
C THR A 116 13.98 -7.31 -18.40
N ASP A 117 13.06 -7.33 -19.36
CA ASP A 117 12.54 -8.58 -19.92
C ASP A 117 13.62 -9.21 -20.80
N GLN A 118 14.17 -10.35 -20.34
CA GLN A 118 15.25 -11.04 -21.02
C GLN A 118 14.79 -11.81 -22.28
N ILE A 119 13.48 -12.05 -22.41
CA ILE A 119 12.90 -12.84 -23.52
C ILE A 119 12.40 -11.92 -24.64
N LEU A 120 11.57 -10.94 -24.29
CA LEU A 120 10.94 -10.05 -25.27
C LEU A 120 11.74 -8.75 -25.49
N GLY A 121 12.74 -8.50 -24.65
CA GLY A 121 13.40 -7.20 -24.55
C GLY A 121 12.48 -6.13 -23.94
N GLY A 122 13.07 -5.02 -23.54
CA GLY A 122 12.29 -3.92 -22.95
C GLY A 122 12.36 -3.88 -21.43
N VAL A 123 11.70 -2.87 -20.87
CA VAL A 123 11.68 -2.63 -19.42
C VAL A 123 10.25 -2.82 -18.91
N LYS A 124 10.10 -3.68 -17.90
CA LYS A 124 8.85 -3.81 -17.14
C LYS A 124 8.98 -3.03 -15.83
N ILE A 125 7.98 -2.19 -15.54
CA ILE A 125 7.88 -1.44 -14.29
C ILE A 125 6.91 -2.19 -13.37
N THR A 126 7.40 -2.61 -12.21
CA THR A 126 6.61 -3.33 -11.22
C THR A 126 6.68 -2.64 -9.86
N VAL A 127 5.70 -2.89 -8.99
CA VAL A 127 5.80 -2.45 -7.61
C VAL A 127 6.89 -3.23 -6.88
N SER A 128 7.73 -2.53 -6.11
CA SER A 128 8.77 -3.16 -5.29
C SER A 128 8.12 -3.98 -4.16
N THR A 129 8.36 -5.28 -4.17
CA THR A 129 7.80 -6.22 -3.21
C THR A 129 8.88 -7.09 -2.57
N LEU A 130 8.47 -7.88 -1.60
CA LEU A 130 9.30 -8.89 -0.99
C LEU A 130 9.42 -10.11 -1.94
N GLY A 131 10.26 -10.00 -2.97
CA GLY A 131 10.42 -11.01 -4.01
C GLY A 131 9.38 -10.90 -5.14
N LYS A 132 9.63 -11.63 -6.22
CA LYS A 132 8.95 -11.45 -7.52
C LYS A 132 7.51 -11.98 -7.57
N ALA A 133 7.15 -12.94 -6.71
CA ALA A 133 5.84 -13.60 -6.78
C ALA A 133 4.69 -12.71 -6.31
N LEU A 134 4.93 -11.73 -5.45
CA LEU A 134 3.92 -10.82 -4.93
C LEU A 134 3.65 -9.64 -5.86
N ALA A 135 4.65 -9.17 -6.60
CA ALA A 135 4.55 -7.97 -7.45
C ALA A 135 3.37 -7.99 -8.43
N PRO A 136 3.12 -9.07 -9.22
CA PRO A 136 2.00 -9.10 -10.16
C PRO A 136 0.64 -9.22 -9.48
N LYS A 137 0.58 -9.67 -8.23
CA LYS A 137 -0.67 -9.85 -7.49
C LYS A 137 -1.21 -8.52 -6.94
N ILE A 138 -0.35 -7.57 -6.61
CA ILE A 138 -0.74 -6.30 -6.01
C ILE A 138 -1.65 -5.47 -6.93
N PRO A 139 -1.29 -5.21 -8.20
CA PRO A 139 -2.15 -4.47 -9.11
C PRO A 139 -3.55 -5.10 -9.28
N ALA A 140 -3.63 -6.42 -9.20
CA ALA A 140 -4.90 -7.14 -9.37
C ALA A 140 -5.93 -6.81 -8.27
N MET A 141 -5.50 -6.46 -7.06
CA MET A 141 -6.38 -6.21 -5.90
C MET A 141 -7.02 -4.83 -5.91
N PHE A 142 -6.47 -3.86 -6.65
CA PHE A 142 -6.91 -2.46 -6.63
C PHE A 142 -7.80 -2.13 -7.84
N SER A 143 -8.69 -1.15 -7.69
CA SER A 143 -9.51 -0.62 -8.79
C SER A 143 -8.74 0.34 -9.67
N ASP A 144 -7.82 1.07 -9.08
CA ASP A 144 -6.97 2.05 -9.75
C ASP A 144 -5.50 1.77 -9.40
N VAL A 145 -4.65 1.70 -10.42
CA VAL A 145 -3.19 1.55 -10.29
C VAL A 145 -2.54 2.64 -11.13
N ILE A 146 -1.85 3.55 -10.48
CA ILE A 146 -1.38 4.81 -11.06
C ILE A 146 0.12 4.90 -10.86
N LEU A 147 0.86 5.22 -11.92
CA LEU A 147 2.28 5.50 -11.84
C LEU A 147 2.49 6.99 -11.63
N THR A 148 3.13 7.38 -10.53
CA THR A 148 3.55 8.77 -10.32
C THR A 148 4.88 9.00 -11.02
N VAL A 149 4.91 9.98 -11.93
CA VAL A 149 6.09 10.32 -12.74
C VAL A 149 6.51 11.75 -12.45
N ARG A 150 7.83 11.96 -12.34
CA ARG A 150 8.42 13.29 -12.23
C ARG A 150 9.14 13.66 -13.52
N GLN A 151 8.76 14.80 -14.09
CA GLN A 151 9.43 15.41 -15.24
C GLN A 151 9.94 16.81 -14.86
N GLY A 152 11.23 16.92 -14.59
CA GLY A 152 11.81 18.14 -14.04
C GLY A 152 11.23 18.48 -12.65
N THR A 153 10.53 19.59 -12.56
CA THR A 153 9.84 20.03 -11.32
C THR A 153 8.37 19.63 -11.25
N LYS A 154 7.81 19.12 -12.35
CA LYS A 154 6.39 18.76 -12.44
C LYS A 154 6.17 17.29 -12.10
N TRP A 155 5.15 17.02 -11.29
CA TRP A 155 4.65 15.67 -11.03
C TRP A 155 3.39 15.42 -11.84
N THR A 156 3.25 14.21 -12.38
CA THR A 156 2.06 13.75 -13.10
C THR A 156 1.69 12.34 -12.68
N TRP A 157 0.45 11.96 -12.91
CA TRP A 157 -0.06 10.60 -12.80
C TRP A 157 -0.23 9.99 -14.19
N ASP A 158 0.54 8.95 -14.45
CA ASP A 158 0.47 8.18 -15.68
C ASP A 158 -0.42 6.96 -15.47
N THR A 159 -1.44 6.81 -16.31
CA THR A 159 -2.39 5.68 -16.35
C THR A 159 -2.35 4.94 -17.69
N SER A 160 -1.43 5.31 -18.59
CA SER A 160 -1.34 4.81 -19.96
C SER A 160 -0.05 4.05 -20.27
N ASN A 161 0.93 4.03 -19.36
CA ASN A 161 2.23 3.43 -19.59
C ASN A 161 2.13 1.92 -19.78
N SER A 162 2.47 1.43 -20.99
CA SER A 162 2.39 0.01 -21.35
C SER A 162 3.46 -0.87 -20.70
N GLN A 163 4.49 -0.27 -20.10
CA GLN A 163 5.54 -1.00 -19.39
C GLN A 163 5.15 -1.34 -17.93
N ALA A 164 4.04 -0.80 -17.43
CA ALA A 164 3.57 -1.00 -16.08
C ALA A 164 2.15 -1.59 -16.06
N ASP A 165 1.84 -2.41 -15.06
CA ASP A 165 0.49 -2.98 -14.88
C ASP A 165 -0.46 -1.91 -14.32
N LEU A 166 -0.80 -0.92 -15.15
CA LEU A 166 -1.68 0.19 -14.78
C LEU A 166 -3.13 -0.11 -15.13
N LYS A 167 -4.03 0.43 -14.36
CA LYS A 167 -5.46 0.46 -14.65
C LYS A 167 -6.14 1.61 -13.94
N THR A 168 -7.25 2.08 -14.49
CA THR A 168 -8.03 3.12 -13.84
C THR A 168 -9.51 2.99 -14.18
N ARG A 169 -10.37 3.24 -13.19
CA ARG A 169 -11.81 3.42 -13.34
C ARG A 169 -12.22 4.90 -13.14
N ASN A 170 -11.32 5.69 -12.58
CA ASN A 170 -11.64 7.02 -12.07
C ASN A 170 -10.91 8.15 -12.77
N LEU A 171 -9.82 7.87 -13.48
CA LEU A 171 -9.04 8.84 -14.23
C LEU A 171 -9.11 8.58 -15.74
N PRO A 172 -8.85 9.58 -16.60
CA PRO A 172 -8.58 9.36 -18.01
C PRO A 172 -7.35 8.47 -18.20
N ILE A 173 -7.32 7.70 -19.29
CA ILE A 173 -6.10 7.00 -19.73
C ILE A 173 -5.21 8.02 -20.40
N ALA A 174 -4.19 8.51 -19.68
CA ALA A 174 -3.26 9.54 -20.14
C ALA A 174 -1.96 9.48 -19.32
N ALA A 175 -0.86 9.99 -19.89
CA ALA A 175 0.45 10.02 -19.24
C ALA A 175 0.65 11.24 -18.31
N ASP A 176 -0.23 12.23 -18.37
CA ASP A 176 -0.03 13.54 -17.77
C ASP A 176 -1.20 14.02 -16.90
N ASN A 177 -1.97 13.07 -16.35
CA ASN A 177 -3.03 13.43 -15.42
C ASN A 177 -2.47 14.27 -14.26
N PRO A 178 -3.16 15.34 -13.84
CA PRO A 178 -2.78 16.07 -12.65
C PRO A 178 -2.80 15.18 -11.40
N PRO A 179 -1.82 15.26 -10.49
CA PRO A 179 -1.78 14.47 -9.27
C PRO A 179 -2.74 15.04 -8.22
N ASP A 180 -4.04 15.01 -8.53
CA ASP A 180 -5.12 15.55 -7.71
C ASP A 180 -6.15 14.48 -7.35
N PHE A 181 -6.16 14.08 -6.08
CA PHE A 181 -7.17 13.17 -5.55
C PHE A 181 -8.60 13.74 -5.55
N GLY A 182 -8.77 15.04 -5.69
CA GLY A 182 -10.10 15.66 -5.74
C GLY A 182 -10.96 15.12 -6.87
N THR A 183 -10.35 14.85 -8.03
CA THR A 183 -11.05 14.25 -9.18
C THR A 183 -11.48 12.81 -8.90
N VAL A 184 -10.59 12.00 -8.34
CA VAL A 184 -10.86 10.62 -7.94
C VAL A 184 -11.94 10.58 -6.86
N LEU A 185 -11.78 11.38 -5.81
CA LEU A 185 -12.69 11.44 -4.67
C LEU A 185 -14.11 11.86 -5.08
N LYS A 186 -14.25 12.83 -5.99
CA LYS A 186 -15.56 13.24 -6.52
C LYS A 186 -16.28 12.06 -7.21
N LYS A 187 -15.58 11.24 -7.97
CA LYS A 187 -16.17 10.07 -8.61
C LYS A 187 -16.54 8.98 -7.61
N TRP A 188 -15.71 8.74 -6.60
CA TRP A 188 -16.00 7.79 -5.53
C TRP A 188 -17.27 8.19 -4.75
N LEU A 189 -17.37 9.46 -4.36
CA LEU A 189 -18.53 9.97 -3.63
C LEU A 189 -19.84 9.90 -4.44
N ARG A 190 -19.78 10.16 -5.75
CA ARG A 190 -20.96 10.03 -6.63
C ARG A 190 -21.47 8.59 -6.73
N ARG A 191 -20.57 7.62 -6.71
CA ARG A 191 -20.96 6.20 -6.73
C ARG A 191 -21.55 5.73 -5.41
N ALA A 192 -21.05 6.23 -4.29
CA ALA A 192 -21.59 5.93 -2.97
C ALA A 192 -23.02 6.48 -2.74
N THR A 193 -23.41 7.54 -3.47
CA THR A 193 -24.77 8.12 -3.41
C THR A 193 -25.73 7.52 -4.43
N ALA A 194 -25.24 6.73 -5.39
CA ALA A 194 -26.05 6.09 -6.45
C ALA A 194 -26.33 4.60 -6.19
N ALA A 195 -25.80 4.03 -5.12
CA ALA A 195 -25.99 2.67 -4.65
C ALA A 195 -26.86 2.63 -3.40
#